data_22d1399d5e4755108bae29cd03a14698
#
_entry.id   22d1399d5e4755108bae29cd03a14698
#
_cell.length_a   1.000
_cell.length_b   1.000
_cell.length_c   1.000
_cell.angle_alpha   90.00
_cell.angle_beta   90.00
_cell.angle_gamma   90.00
#
_symmetry.space_group_name_H-M   'P 1'
#
loop_
_entity.id
_entity.type
_entity.pdbx_description
1 polymer ?
#
loop_
_entity_poly.entity_id
_entity_poly.type
_entity_poly.pdbx_seq_one_letter_code
_entity_poly.pdbx_strand_id
1 'polypeptide(L)'
;GSDTNFPQMIKEACQQVDDKVNFADYDSDGDGYVDLVYVIYAGYSESIVGNSGDCLWPKSGTVGVGTYDGKTVSRFGINNELNNKPADTQDGKYYINGIGLFCHEFSHTLGLPDIYPTNGITDHNQSPEYWDVMDTGNYQADGYQPIPYSPWEKSIVGWKQPTLLSDTEAKQIKLEPYDKAS
;
A
#
# COMPACT_ATOMS: atom_id res chain seq x y z
N GLY A 1 -12.24 -15.93 2.79
CA GLY A 1 -13.05 -15.92 1.57
C GLY A 1 -12.20 -15.53 0.38
N SER A 2 -12.54 -15.97 -0.81
CA SER A 2 -11.85 -15.48 -2.00
C SER A 2 -12.48 -14.16 -2.44
N ASP A 3 -11.73 -13.08 -2.41
CA ASP A 3 -12.15 -11.77 -2.92
C ASP A 3 -12.26 -11.79 -4.45
N THR A 4 -13.21 -12.57 -4.97
CA THR A 4 -13.34 -12.76 -6.42
C THR A 4 -14.01 -11.57 -7.11
N ASN A 5 -14.74 -10.74 -6.37
CA ASN A 5 -15.55 -9.66 -6.93
C ASN A 5 -14.92 -8.27 -6.86
N PHE A 6 -13.70 -8.13 -6.31
CA PHE A 6 -13.06 -6.81 -6.24
C PHE A 6 -12.81 -6.15 -7.62
N PRO A 7 -12.54 -6.87 -8.72
CA PRO A 7 -12.40 -6.24 -10.02
C PRO A 7 -13.68 -5.57 -10.47
N GLN A 8 -14.84 -6.18 -10.16
CA GLN A 8 -16.15 -5.59 -10.46
C GLN A 8 -16.40 -4.32 -9.63
N MET A 9 -16.01 -4.30 -8.35
CA MET A 9 -16.08 -3.10 -7.51
C MET A 9 -15.26 -1.94 -8.09
N ILE A 10 -14.02 -2.20 -8.51
CA ILE A 10 -13.17 -1.18 -9.14
C ILE A 10 -13.80 -0.66 -10.42
N LYS A 11 -14.32 -1.57 -11.25
CA LYS A 11 -15.03 -1.21 -12.48
C LYS A 11 -16.25 -0.31 -12.22
N GLU A 12 -17.06 -0.64 -11.23
CA GLU A 12 -18.21 0.17 -10.84
C GLU A 12 -17.79 1.54 -10.30
N ALA A 13 -16.71 1.60 -9.53
CA ALA A 13 -16.16 2.85 -9.06
C ALA A 13 -15.71 3.74 -10.24
N CYS A 14 -15.00 3.19 -11.23
CA CYS A 14 -14.62 3.93 -12.44
C CYS A 14 -15.85 4.42 -13.21
N GLN A 15 -16.86 3.57 -13.39
CA GLN A 15 -18.09 3.93 -14.09
C GLN A 15 -18.88 5.06 -13.40
N GLN A 16 -18.84 5.13 -12.05
CA GLN A 16 -19.53 6.20 -11.31
C GLN A 16 -18.88 7.57 -11.43
N VAL A 17 -17.64 7.62 -11.85
CA VAL A 17 -16.89 8.88 -11.99
C VAL A 17 -16.53 9.21 -13.44
N ASP A 18 -16.88 8.37 -14.38
CA ASP A 18 -16.53 8.47 -15.80
C ASP A 18 -17.02 9.78 -16.44
N ASP A 19 -18.15 10.30 -15.98
CA ASP A 19 -18.70 11.60 -16.40
C ASP A 19 -18.01 12.81 -15.74
N LYS A 20 -17.14 12.59 -14.77
CA LYS A 20 -16.48 13.63 -13.94
C LYS A 20 -14.97 13.64 -14.06
N VAL A 21 -14.40 12.52 -14.45
CA VAL A 21 -12.96 12.28 -14.52
C VAL A 21 -12.61 11.91 -15.95
N ASN A 22 -11.72 12.66 -16.57
CA ASN A 22 -11.13 12.25 -17.84
C ASN A 22 -9.93 11.33 -17.54
N PHE A 23 -10.10 10.03 -17.71
CA PHE A 23 -9.07 9.04 -17.42
C PHE A 23 -7.81 9.20 -18.28
N ALA A 24 -7.92 9.86 -19.45
CA ALA A 24 -6.76 10.14 -20.28
C ALA A 24 -5.74 11.10 -19.64
N ASP A 25 -6.16 11.90 -18.66
CA ASP A 25 -5.27 12.83 -17.94
C ASP A 25 -4.35 12.10 -16.94
N TYR A 26 -4.59 10.80 -16.69
CA TYR A 26 -3.85 9.95 -15.75
C TYR A 26 -3.03 8.85 -16.44
N ASP A 27 -2.65 9.07 -17.67
CA ASP A 27 -1.65 8.29 -18.42
C ASP A 27 -0.44 9.21 -18.65
N SER A 28 0.40 9.34 -17.64
CA SER A 28 1.45 10.36 -17.59
C SER A 28 2.64 10.05 -18.50
N ASP A 29 2.90 8.76 -18.78
CA ASP A 29 3.99 8.32 -19.63
C ASP A 29 3.56 8.02 -21.08
N GLY A 30 2.24 8.07 -21.36
CA GLY A 30 1.68 7.90 -22.69
C GLY A 30 1.64 6.46 -23.20
N ASP A 31 1.69 5.48 -22.29
CA ASP A 31 1.71 4.05 -22.64
C ASP A 31 0.33 3.47 -22.97
N GLY A 32 -0.73 4.26 -22.81
CA GLY A 32 -2.12 3.86 -23.07
C GLY A 32 -2.84 3.26 -21.87
N TYR A 33 -2.19 3.28 -20.69
CA TYR A 33 -2.77 2.82 -19.45
C TYR A 33 -2.94 3.98 -18.47
N VAL A 34 -3.96 3.90 -17.64
CA VAL A 34 -4.09 4.78 -16.47
C VAL A 34 -3.04 4.34 -15.45
N ASP A 35 -2.24 5.30 -14.96
CA ASP A 35 -1.11 5.05 -14.07
C ASP A 35 -1.52 4.25 -12.82
N LEU A 36 -2.64 4.64 -12.18
CA LEU A 36 -3.17 3.95 -11.01
C LEU A 36 -4.63 4.37 -10.76
N VAL A 37 -5.47 3.41 -10.40
CA VAL A 37 -6.75 3.65 -9.73
C VAL A 37 -6.65 3.14 -8.30
N TYR A 38 -6.89 4.02 -7.32
CA TYR A 38 -6.89 3.65 -5.91
C TYR A 38 -8.27 3.86 -5.30
N VAL A 39 -8.84 2.81 -4.69
CA VAL A 39 -10.19 2.84 -4.12
C VAL A 39 -10.12 2.65 -2.61
N ILE A 40 -10.62 3.64 -1.87
CA ILE A 40 -10.88 3.51 -0.44
C ILE A 40 -12.34 3.08 -0.30
N TYR A 41 -12.58 1.82 0.06
CA TYR A 41 -13.93 1.30 0.19
C TYR A 41 -14.48 1.51 1.59
N ALA A 42 -15.80 1.72 1.69
CA ALA A 42 -16.49 1.95 2.95
C ALA A 42 -16.41 0.73 3.89
N GLY A 43 -16.28 0.98 5.18
CA GLY A 43 -16.30 -0.05 6.21
C GLY A 43 -14.93 -0.61 6.55
N TYR A 44 -14.93 -1.85 7.05
CA TYR A 44 -13.75 -2.55 7.57
C TYR A 44 -13.14 -3.49 6.55
N SER A 45 -11.85 -3.80 6.73
CA SER A 45 -11.16 -4.82 5.95
C SER A 45 -11.16 -6.17 6.65
N GLU A 46 -10.99 -7.24 5.88
CA GLU A 46 -10.77 -8.59 6.40
C GLU A 46 -9.53 -8.65 7.30
N SER A 47 -8.48 -7.87 7.02
CA SER A 47 -7.27 -7.79 7.84
C SER A 47 -7.53 -7.26 9.25
N ILE A 48 -8.56 -6.42 9.43
CA ILE A 48 -8.93 -5.86 10.73
C ILE A 48 -9.91 -6.76 11.46
N VAL A 49 -10.98 -7.23 10.78
CA VAL A 49 -12.01 -8.05 11.43
C VAL A 49 -11.63 -9.52 11.57
N GLY A 50 -10.60 -9.97 10.86
CA GLY A 50 -10.10 -11.34 10.89
C GLY A 50 -11.02 -12.34 10.20
N ASN A 51 -10.61 -12.84 9.05
CA ASN A 51 -11.25 -13.93 8.29
C ASN A 51 -12.77 -13.83 8.10
N SER A 52 -13.28 -12.63 7.88
CA SER A 52 -14.68 -12.42 7.56
C SER A 52 -14.87 -12.47 6.04
N GLY A 53 -15.62 -13.44 5.53
CA GLY A 53 -15.96 -13.53 4.11
C GLY A 53 -16.81 -12.35 3.58
N ASP A 54 -17.25 -11.47 4.48
CA ASP A 54 -18.06 -10.28 4.15
C ASP A 54 -17.21 -9.01 3.96
N CYS A 55 -15.90 -9.08 4.20
CA CYS A 55 -14.99 -7.96 4.05
C CYS A 55 -13.92 -8.27 2.99
N LEU A 56 -13.45 -7.23 2.31
CA LEU A 56 -12.33 -7.34 1.37
C LEU A 56 -11.00 -7.28 2.10
N TRP A 57 -10.02 -8.02 1.61
CA TRP A 57 -8.63 -7.86 2.01
C TRP A 57 -8.02 -6.67 1.27
N PRO A 58 -7.33 -5.74 1.95
CA PRO A 58 -6.56 -4.68 1.30
C PRO A 58 -5.50 -5.28 0.39
N LYS A 59 -5.35 -4.73 -0.79
CA LYS A 59 -4.38 -5.24 -1.77
C LYS A 59 -4.11 -4.24 -2.88
N SER A 60 -3.02 -4.44 -3.57
CA SER A 60 -2.68 -3.75 -4.80
C SER A 60 -2.20 -4.73 -5.87
N GLY A 61 -2.18 -4.31 -7.10
CA GLY A 61 -1.73 -5.16 -8.21
C GLY A 61 -2.28 -4.74 -9.56
N THR A 62 -2.42 -5.74 -10.43
CA THR A 62 -2.92 -5.54 -11.79
C THR A 62 -4.08 -6.49 -12.09
N VAL A 63 -5.18 -5.94 -12.60
CA VAL A 63 -6.36 -6.69 -13.05
C VAL A 63 -7.07 -5.93 -14.16
N GLY A 64 -7.64 -6.62 -15.12
CA GLY A 64 -8.43 -5.98 -16.18
C GLY A 64 -9.72 -5.37 -15.64
N VAL A 65 -9.83 -4.05 -15.66
CA VAL A 65 -11.01 -3.30 -15.20
C VAL A 65 -11.88 -2.84 -16.37
N GLY A 66 -11.27 -2.18 -17.35
CA GLY A 66 -11.97 -1.64 -18.53
C GLY A 66 -11.16 -0.58 -19.24
N THR A 67 -11.81 0.06 -20.23
CA THR A 67 -11.25 1.17 -21.00
C THR A 67 -12.16 2.38 -20.82
N TYR A 68 -11.58 3.51 -20.46
CA TYR A 68 -12.23 4.80 -20.22
C TYR A 68 -11.44 5.89 -20.92
N ASP A 69 -12.08 6.78 -21.66
CA ASP A 69 -11.43 7.87 -22.45
C ASP A 69 -10.26 7.38 -23.33
N GLY A 70 -10.38 6.14 -23.85
CA GLY A 70 -9.35 5.54 -24.69
C GLY A 70 -8.14 4.98 -23.93
N LYS A 71 -8.14 4.98 -22.59
CA LYS A 71 -7.09 4.45 -21.74
C LYS A 71 -7.54 3.19 -20.98
N THR A 72 -6.64 2.24 -20.83
CA THR A 72 -6.90 0.99 -20.13
C THR A 72 -6.67 1.16 -18.62
N VAL A 73 -7.66 0.85 -17.80
CA VAL A 73 -7.50 0.75 -16.35
C VAL A 73 -7.15 -0.68 -15.99
N SER A 74 -6.02 -0.89 -15.37
CA SER A 74 -5.56 -2.23 -14.93
C SER A 74 -4.79 -2.21 -13.61
N ARG A 75 -3.98 -1.19 -13.34
CA ARG A 75 -3.23 -1.06 -12.09
C ARG A 75 -4.13 -0.49 -11.00
N PHE A 76 -4.17 -1.16 -9.86
CA PHE A 76 -5.08 -0.78 -8.78
C PHE A 76 -4.45 -0.89 -7.40
N GLY A 77 -5.01 -0.15 -6.43
CA GLY A 77 -4.87 -0.36 -5.00
C GLY A 77 -6.23 -0.22 -4.33
N ILE A 78 -6.47 -0.98 -3.29
CA ILE A 78 -7.69 -0.92 -2.48
C ILE A 78 -7.37 -1.05 -1.00
N ASN A 79 -8.00 -0.22 -0.18
CA ASN A 79 -8.04 -0.40 1.27
C ASN A 79 -9.34 0.12 1.87
N ASN A 80 -9.56 -0.23 3.13
CA ASN A 80 -10.74 0.12 3.90
C ASN A 80 -10.70 1.54 4.46
N GLU A 81 -11.90 2.08 4.70
CA GLU A 81 -12.09 3.37 5.36
C GLU A 81 -11.89 3.29 6.88
N LEU A 82 -12.40 2.24 7.54
CA LEU A 82 -12.49 2.15 9.00
C LEU A 82 -11.44 1.22 9.59
N ASN A 83 -10.91 1.59 10.76
CA ASN A 83 -9.85 0.85 11.44
C ASN A 83 -10.37 -0.17 12.48
N ASN A 84 -11.35 0.18 13.30
CA ASN A 84 -11.78 -0.67 14.41
C ASN A 84 -12.85 -1.67 14.02
N LYS A 85 -12.80 -2.86 14.61
CA LYS A 85 -13.90 -3.83 14.55
C LYS A 85 -15.14 -3.25 15.22
N PRO A 86 -16.35 -3.53 14.72
CA PRO A 86 -17.58 -3.10 15.37
C PRO A 86 -17.68 -3.51 16.84
N ALA A 87 -17.21 -4.72 17.17
CA ALA A 87 -17.19 -5.25 18.54
C ALA A 87 -16.19 -4.54 19.48
N ASP A 88 -15.17 -3.90 18.93
CA ASP A 88 -14.16 -3.17 19.69
C ASP A 88 -14.54 -1.70 19.89
N THR A 89 -15.62 -1.26 19.26
CA THR A 89 -16.14 0.11 19.36
C THR A 89 -16.92 0.27 20.66
N GLN A 90 -16.22 0.43 21.78
CA GLN A 90 -16.84 0.53 23.12
C GLN A 90 -17.68 1.79 23.33
N ASP A 91 -17.43 2.83 22.55
CA ASP A 91 -18.10 4.14 22.65
C ASP A 91 -19.11 4.39 21.51
N GLY A 92 -19.33 3.41 20.66
CA GLY A 92 -20.21 3.52 19.48
C GLY A 92 -19.68 4.45 18.38
N LYS A 93 -18.40 4.82 18.42
CA LYS A 93 -17.77 5.65 17.40
C LYS A 93 -17.08 4.80 16.35
N TYR A 94 -17.01 5.35 15.14
CA TYR A 94 -16.23 4.81 14.04
C TYR A 94 -14.91 5.59 13.94
N TYR A 95 -13.84 4.87 13.69
CA TYR A 95 -12.51 5.45 13.52
C TYR A 95 -12.06 5.28 12.07
N ILE A 96 -11.63 6.38 11.48
CA ILE A 96 -11.05 6.33 10.13
C ILE A 96 -9.73 5.58 10.20
N ASN A 97 -9.47 4.73 9.22
CA ASN A 97 -8.20 4.03 9.14
C ASN A 97 -7.03 5.03 8.99
N GLY A 98 -5.92 4.73 9.64
CA GLY A 98 -4.70 5.52 9.49
C GLY A 98 -4.10 5.39 8.08
N ILE A 99 -3.21 6.30 7.75
CA ILE A 99 -2.54 6.35 6.43
C ILE A 99 -1.58 5.17 6.20
N GLY A 100 -1.21 4.44 7.25
CA GLY A 100 -0.16 3.40 7.15
C GLY A 100 -0.49 2.28 6.18
N LEU A 101 -1.71 1.78 6.21
CA LEU A 101 -2.15 0.74 5.28
C LEU A 101 -2.17 1.25 3.83
N PHE A 102 -2.62 2.49 3.62
CA PHE A 102 -2.52 3.13 2.31
C PHE A 102 -1.06 3.22 1.84
N CYS A 103 -0.14 3.64 2.71
CA CYS A 103 1.29 3.71 2.38
C CYS A 103 1.83 2.34 1.98
N HIS A 104 1.47 1.27 2.71
CA HIS A 104 1.87 -0.10 2.40
C HIS A 104 1.37 -0.54 1.02
N GLU A 105 0.07 -0.50 0.79
CA GLU A 105 -0.53 -0.94 -0.46
C GLU A 105 -0.10 -0.08 -1.66
N PHE A 106 0.02 1.23 -1.47
CA PHE A 106 0.54 2.13 -2.50
C PHE A 106 2.01 1.83 -2.84
N SER A 107 2.81 1.44 -1.86
CA SER A 107 4.23 1.09 -2.06
C SER A 107 4.42 -0.11 -2.98
N HIS A 108 3.49 -1.06 -2.97
CA HIS A 108 3.49 -2.14 -3.96
C HIS A 108 3.35 -1.63 -5.38
N THR A 109 2.60 -0.56 -5.59
CA THR A 109 2.47 0.06 -6.93
C THR A 109 3.75 0.74 -7.40
N LEU A 110 4.65 1.09 -6.46
CA LEU A 110 6.00 1.59 -6.73
C LEU A 110 7.03 0.46 -6.94
N GLY A 111 6.62 -0.80 -6.80
CA GLY A 111 7.46 -1.98 -7.00
C GLY A 111 8.11 -2.53 -5.72
N LEU A 112 7.73 -2.05 -4.53
CA LEU A 112 8.22 -2.60 -3.28
C LEU A 112 7.46 -3.89 -2.92
N PRO A 113 8.15 -4.99 -2.58
CA PRO A 113 7.53 -6.23 -2.15
C PRO A 113 7.18 -6.19 -0.66
N ASP A 114 6.34 -7.12 -0.20
CA ASP A 114 6.29 -7.48 1.21
C ASP A 114 7.64 -7.97 1.69
N ILE A 115 8.04 -7.55 2.90
CA ILE A 115 9.31 -7.99 3.50
C ILE A 115 9.07 -9.00 4.63
N TYR A 116 7.82 -9.33 4.93
CA TYR A 116 7.46 -10.44 5.80
C TYR A 116 7.26 -11.74 4.98
N PRO A 117 7.36 -12.91 5.62
CA PRO A 117 7.17 -14.19 4.94
C PRO A 117 5.74 -14.36 4.42
N THR A 118 5.56 -14.34 3.09
CA THR A 118 4.25 -14.52 2.43
C THR A 118 3.95 -15.99 2.08
N ASN A 119 4.92 -16.91 2.31
CA ASN A 119 4.80 -18.33 1.99
C ASN A 119 4.24 -19.18 3.14
N GLY A 120 3.82 -18.56 4.24
CA GLY A 120 3.33 -19.24 5.44
C GLY A 120 4.40 -19.95 6.28
N ILE A 121 5.67 -19.86 5.91
CA ILE A 121 6.80 -20.42 6.66
C ILE A 121 7.32 -19.34 7.61
N THR A 122 6.95 -19.44 8.88
CA THR A 122 7.37 -18.48 9.91
C THR A 122 8.59 -18.95 10.70
N ASP A 123 8.90 -20.26 10.68
CA ASP A 123 10.04 -20.81 11.40
C ASP A 123 11.37 -20.35 10.79
N HIS A 124 12.23 -19.77 11.61
CA HIS A 124 13.55 -19.27 11.25
C HIS A 124 13.57 -18.07 10.28
N ASN A 125 12.42 -17.47 9.96
CA ASN A 125 12.36 -16.24 9.19
C ASN A 125 12.20 -15.06 10.16
N GLN A 126 13.20 -14.19 10.19
CA GLN A 126 13.13 -12.93 10.89
C GLN A 126 12.77 -11.85 9.86
N SER A 127 11.64 -11.20 10.06
CA SER A 127 11.24 -10.03 9.30
C SER A 127 11.56 -8.75 10.09
N PRO A 128 11.56 -7.58 9.46
CA PRO A 128 11.77 -6.31 10.14
C PRO A 128 10.63 -5.92 11.08
N GLU A 129 9.47 -6.59 11.01
CA GLU A 129 8.30 -6.34 11.86
C GLU A 129 7.90 -4.85 11.90
N TYR A 130 7.85 -4.25 13.10
CA TYR A 130 7.46 -2.84 13.28
C TYR A 130 8.51 -1.82 12.79
N TRP A 131 9.63 -2.26 12.22
CA TRP A 131 10.68 -1.36 11.74
C TRP A 131 10.58 -1.04 10.25
N ASP A 132 9.59 -1.57 9.57
CA ASP A 132 9.44 -1.39 8.13
C ASP A 132 7.98 -1.24 7.72
N VAL A 133 7.70 -0.29 6.81
CA VAL A 133 6.33 -0.02 6.33
C VAL A 133 5.80 -1.16 5.45
N MET A 134 6.69 -1.92 4.80
CA MET A 134 6.33 -3.09 4.00
C MET A 134 6.18 -4.37 4.85
N ASP A 135 6.17 -4.21 6.16
CA ASP A 135 5.82 -5.19 7.17
C ASP A 135 4.84 -4.54 8.18
N THR A 136 4.87 -4.92 9.42
CA THR A 136 3.95 -4.49 10.49
C THR A 136 4.11 -3.00 10.86
N GLY A 137 5.17 -2.33 10.42
CA GLY A 137 5.41 -0.90 10.66
C GLY A 137 4.34 0.03 10.08
N ASN A 138 3.52 -0.46 9.14
CA ASN A 138 2.36 0.26 8.63
C ASN A 138 1.26 0.48 9.70
N TYR A 139 1.21 -0.38 10.74
CA TYR A 139 0.23 -0.31 11.83
C TYR A 139 0.70 0.50 13.03
N GLN A 140 1.85 1.16 12.96
CA GLN A 140 2.35 1.98 14.06
C GLN A 140 1.35 3.08 14.46
N ALA A 141 1.07 3.22 15.76
CA ALA A 141 0.06 4.13 16.29
C ALA A 141 -1.31 3.97 15.58
N ASP A 142 -1.80 2.74 15.47
CA ASP A 142 -3.04 2.37 14.76
C ASP A 142 -3.05 2.83 13.29
N GLY A 143 -1.88 2.84 12.65
CA GLY A 143 -1.69 3.27 11.28
C GLY A 143 -1.60 4.77 11.06
N TYR A 144 -1.72 5.59 12.12
CA TYR A 144 -1.65 7.06 11.99
C TYR A 144 -0.22 7.60 11.88
N GLN A 145 0.77 6.81 12.29
CA GLN A 145 2.19 7.18 12.22
C GLN A 145 3.01 6.00 11.70
N PRO A 146 2.83 5.61 10.42
CA PRO A 146 3.60 4.51 9.86
C PRO A 146 5.09 4.82 9.89
N ILE A 147 5.90 3.78 9.97
CA ILE A 147 7.35 3.89 9.91
C ILE A 147 7.76 4.42 8.53
N PRO A 148 8.71 5.38 8.45
CA PRO A 148 9.22 5.87 7.17
C PRO A 148 9.97 4.77 6.40
N TYR A 149 10.04 4.93 5.09
CA TYR A 149 10.81 4.02 4.23
C TYR A 149 12.25 3.91 4.66
N SER A 150 12.75 2.68 4.67
CA SER A 150 14.15 2.37 4.90
C SER A 150 15.05 2.94 3.78
N PRO A 151 16.37 3.08 4.00
CA PRO A 151 17.29 3.48 2.96
C PRO A 151 17.29 2.53 1.75
N TRP A 152 17.05 1.24 1.98
CA TRP A 152 16.96 0.25 0.90
C TRP A 152 15.72 0.51 0.02
N GLU A 153 14.55 0.69 0.63
CA GLU A 153 13.32 1.00 -0.10
C GLU A 153 13.44 2.30 -0.91
N LYS A 154 13.97 3.37 -0.28
CA LYS A 154 14.26 4.64 -0.98
C LYS A 154 15.18 4.45 -2.18
N SER A 155 16.12 3.52 -2.08
CA SER A 155 17.04 3.19 -3.18
C SER A 155 16.33 2.45 -4.31
N ILE A 156 15.45 1.49 -3.98
CA ILE A 156 14.67 0.71 -4.97
C ILE A 156 13.74 1.61 -5.76
N VAL A 157 13.02 2.51 -5.10
CA VAL A 157 12.12 3.45 -5.77
C VAL A 157 12.85 4.65 -6.41
N GLY A 158 14.17 4.70 -6.33
CA GLY A 158 14.99 5.72 -6.97
C GLY A 158 15.03 7.08 -6.26
N TRP A 159 14.51 7.19 -5.06
CA TRP A 159 14.49 8.47 -4.31
C TRP A 159 15.83 8.79 -3.66
N LYS A 160 16.63 7.79 -3.40
CA LYS A 160 17.97 7.97 -2.82
C LYS A 160 18.97 6.95 -3.36
N GLN A 161 20.17 7.43 -3.68
CA GLN A 161 21.27 6.55 -4.06
C GLN A 161 22.17 6.30 -2.85
N PRO A 162 22.54 5.05 -2.56
CA PRO A 162 23.51 4.73 -1.52
C PRO A 162 24.88 5.37 -1.81
N THR A 163 25.52 5.89 -0.78
CA THR A 163 26.91 6.36 -0.90
C THR A 163 27.85 5.16 -0.93
N LEU A 164 28.62 5.02 -2.00
CA LEU A 164 29.69 4.03 -2.07
C LEU A 164 30.81 4.45 -1.13
N LEU A 165 31.15 3.57 -0.20
CA LEU A 165 32.28 3.75 0.68
C LEU A 165 33.53 3.13 0.05
N SER A 166 34.63 3.89 0.03
CA SER A 166 35.93 3.33 -0.37
C SER A 166 36.48 2.44 0.74
N ASP A 167 36.89 1.23 0.40
CA ASP A 167 37.53 0.28 1.30
C ASP A 167 39.04 0.62 1.56
N THR A 168 39.58 1.61 0.84
CA THR A 168 40.99 2.02 0.95
C THR A 168 41.25 3.04 2.05
N GLU A 169 40.24 3.64 2.63
CA GLU A 169 40.34 4.65 3.69
C GLU A 169 39.40 4.33 4.86
N ALA A 170 39.98 4.11 6.05
CA ALA A 170 39.20 4.03 7.27
C ALA A 170 38.61 5.42 7.59
N LYS A 171 37.35 5.63 7.37
CA LYS A 171 36.63 6.87 7.68
C LYS A 171 35.65 6.65 8.82
N GLN A 172 35.60 7.60 9.74
CA GLN A 172 34.50 7.67 10.67
C GLN A 172 33.30 8.30 9.94
N ILE A 173 32.22 7.55 9.82
CA ILE A 173 31.00 8.00 9.15
C ILE A 173 29.93 8.22 10.21
N LYS A 174 29.37 9.43 10.25
CA LYS A 174 28.19 9.72 11.04
C LYS A 174 26.96 9.23 10.28
N LEU A 175 26.20 8.32 10.88
CA LEU A 175 24.91 7.90 10.38
C LEU A 175 23.84 8.82 10.97
N GLU A 176 23.00 9.36 10.10
CA GLU A 176 21.77 10.04 10.54
C GLU A 176 20.64 9.00 10.71
N PRO A 177 19.66 9.25 11.59
CA PRO A 177 18.47 8.43 11.68
C PRO A 177 17.78 8.34 10.31
N TYR A 178 17.31 7.15 9.94
CA TYR A 178 16.79 6.91 8.59
C TYR A 178 15.50 7.69 8.26
N ASP A 179 14.74 8.12 9.27
CA ASP A 179 13.61 9.02 9.15
C ASP A 179 14.01 10.45 8.73
N LYS A 180 15.27 10.84 9.01
CA LYS A 180 15.86 12.15 8.67
C LYS A 180 16.84 12.07 7.51
N ALA A 181 17.19 10.86 7.10
CA ALA A 181 18.08 10.66 5.97
C ALA A 181 17.36 11.00 4.66
N SER A 182 17.48 12.27 4.25
CA SER A 182 16.97 12.80 2.97
C SER A 182 17.87 12.42 1.81
#